data_76ca28d6fadba132f5f501bd3d09fb22
#
_entry.id   76ca28d6fadba132f5f501bd3d09fb22
#
_cell.length_a   1.000
_cell.length_b   1.000
_cell.length_c   1.000
_cell.angle_alpha   90.00
_cell.angle_beta   90.00
_cell.angle_gamma   90.00
#
_symmetry.space_group_name_H-M   'P 1'
#
loop_
_entity.id
_entity.type
_entity.pdbx_description
1 polymer ?
#
loop_
_entity_poly.entity_id
_entity_poly.type
_entity_poly.pdbx_seq_one_letter_code
_entity_poly.pdbx_strand_id
1 'polypeptide(L)'
;MDQWYVNAEALAKPAIEAVRDGRTKFVPQRWEKTYFDWMENIQPWCVSRQLWWGHRIPAWYGPDGTPFVEETEAEAKAAATAHYGHDVDLVQDEDVLDTWFSSALWPFSTLGWPEDTSELNRYYPGDVLVTGFDIIFFWVARMMMMSMHFMDGEVPFKDVYIHALVRDEHGQKMSKSKGNVLDPLDLTAKYGADALRFTLVAMAAQGRDLKLSETRIESYRNFATKLWNAARFLEMNGCTDPHLPEELTLPENRWILSELNQVSARTQAAVDGYRFNEAADAIYQFVWNSYCDWYIEFIKPGLSETEESRRVAGYVLHQVLHILHPFMPFISEELNQKIFSAEQMLIGASWPQVVDVDAGRADLSVVIDLISEIRTMRSEMNVPLNAKPVLEIKSAQAEQKQL
;
A
#
# COMPACT_ATOMS: atom_id res chain seq x y z
N MET A 1 -15.44 -30.95 31.83
CA MET A 1 -16.19 -29.88 31.15
C MET A 1 -16.10 -30.21 29.66
N ASP A 2 -17.24 -30.41 29.05
CA ASP A 2 -17.34 -30.67 27.60
C ASP A 2 -17.12 -29.36 26.86
N GLN A 3 -16.46 -29.43 25.72
CA GLN A 3 -16.13 -28.24 24.94
C GLN A 3 -16.37 -28.50 23.44
N TRP A 4 -16.68 -27.45 22.71
CA TRP A 4 -16.91 -27.53 21.28
C TRP A 4 -15.59 -27.42 20.52
N TYR A 5 -15.44 -28.28 19.53
CA TYR A 5 -14.28 -28.33 18.65
C TYR A 5 -14.70 -28.29 17.17
N VAL A 6 -13.97 -27.50 16.41
CA VAL A 6 -14.04 -27.54 14.93
C VAL A 6 -13.19 -28.69 14.44
N ASN A 7 -13.70 -29.50 13.52
CA ASN A 7 -12.94 -30.52 12.79
C ASN A 7 -12.02 -29.82 11.77
N ALA A 8 -10.94 -29.23 12.27
CA ALA A 8 -10.05 -28.37 11.49
C ALA A 8 -9.34 -29.13 10.37
N GLU A 9 -9.04 -30.43 10.54
CA GLU A 9 -8.40 -31.24 9.50
C GLU A 9 -9.25 -31.32 8.22
N ALA A 10 -10.55 -31.52 8.37
CA ALA A 10 -11.47 -31.61 7.23
C ALA A 10 -11.55 -30.28 6.47
N LEU A 11 -11.55 -29.16 7.20
CA LEU A 11 -11.63 -27.80 6.62
C LEU A 11 -10.29 -27.34 6.04
N ALA A 12 -9.16 -27.83 6.56
CA ALA A 12 -7.83 -27.45 6.10
C ALA A 12 -7.51 -28.01 4.70
N LYS A 13 -7.99 -29.19 4.35
CA LYS A 13 -7.67 -29.85 3.06
C LYS A 13 -7.96 -28.97 1.85
N PRO A 14 -9.20 -28.47 1.64
CA PRO A 14 -9.47 -27.60 0.49
C PRO A 14 -8.69 -26.27 0.56
N ALA A 15 -8.46 -25.72 1.76
CA ALA A 15 -7.70 -24.48 1.94
C ALA A 15 -6.20 -24.63 1.61
N ILE A 16 -5.61 -25.81 1.89
CA ILE A 16 -4.25 -26.15 1.47
C ILE A 16 -4.16 -26.21 -0.06
N GLU A 17 -5.10 -26.92 -0.69
CA GLU A 17 -5.11 -27.06 -2.15
C GLU A 17 -5.30 -25.71 -2.86
N ALA A 18 -6.11 -24.79 -2.32
CA ALA A 18 -6.32 -23.47 -2.87
C ALA A 18 -5.04 -22.62 -2.94
N VAL A 19 -4.10 -22.82 -2.01
CA VAL A 19 -2.78 -22.16 -2.06
C VAL A 19 -1.83 -22.92 -3.00
N ARG A 20 -1.88 -24.26 -3.01
CA ARG A 20 -1.03 -25.08 -3.91
C ARG A 20 -1.33 -24.84 -5.39
N ASP A 21 -2.60 -24.71 -5.74
CA ASP A 21 -3.05 -24.48 -7.12
C ASP A 21 -3.04 -23.01 -7.53
N GLY A 22 -2.71 -22.09 -6.60
CA GLY A 22 -2.52 -20.68 -6.85
C GLY A 22 -3.80 -19.84 -6.91
N ARG A 23 -4.95 -20.38 -6.47
CA ARG A 23 -6.18 -19.60 -6.28
C ARG A 23 -6.02 -18.51 -5.23
N THR A 24 -5.23 -18.80 -4.19
CA THR A 24 -4.76 -17.81 -3.22
C THR A 24 -3.23 -17.81 -3.18
N LYS A 25 -2.59 -16.63 -3.23
CA LYS A 25 -1.14 -16.48 -3.23
C LYS A 25 -0.68 -15.65 -2.04
N PHE A 26 0.45 -16.00 -1.45
CA PHE A 26 1.09 -15.17 -0.43
C PHE A 26 2.14 -14.26 -1.04
N VAL A 27 2.13 -13.01 -0.65
CA VAL A 27 3.13 -12.01 -1.07
C VAL A 27 3.83 -11.45 0.17
N PRO A 28 5.15 -11.69 0.34
CA PRO A 28 6.02 -12.53 -0.52
C PRO A 28 5.78 -14.04 -0.32
N GLN A 29 6.02 -14.80 -1.39
CA GLN A 29 5.73 -16.24 -1.48
C GLN A 29 6.34 -17.09 -0.35
N ARG A 30 7.46 -16.67 0.22
CA ARG A 30 8.12 -17.41 1.32
C ARG A 30 7.20 -17.71 2.52
N TRP A 31 6.11 -16.96 2.72
CA TRP A 31 5.16 -17.16 3.79
C TRP A 31 4.19 -18.33 3.55
N GLU A 32 4.13 -18.84 2.31
CA GLU A 32 3.42 -20.10 2.02
C GLU A 32 3.95 -21.26 2.86
N LYS A 33 5.27 -21.30 3.08
CA LYS A 33 5.86 -22.33 3.93
C LYS A 33 5.28 -22.30 5.35
N THR A 34 5.17 -21.13 5.95
CA THR A 34 4.60 -20.97 7.30
C THR A 34 3.12 -21.40 7.32
N TYR A 35 2.38 -21.06 6.26
CA TYR A 35 1.00 -21.50 6.11
C TYR A 35 0.88 -23.02 6.01
N PHE A 36 1.66 -23.69 5.15
CA PHE A 36 1.65 -25.15 4.99
C PHE A 36 2.12 -25.87 6.24
N ASP A 37 3.22 -25.43 6.88
CA ASP A 37 3.73 -26.04 8.11
C ASP A 37 2.65 -26.12 9.21
N TRP A 38 1.77 -25.13 9.27
CA TRP A 38 0.65 -25.08 10.20
C TRP A 38 -0.55 -25.91 9.74
N MET A 39 -0.96 -25.76 8.48
CA MET A 39 -2.19 -26.35 7.96
C MET A 39 -2.08 -27.88 7.79
N GLU A 40 -0.90 -28.37 7.43
CA GLU A 40 -0.64 -29.82 7.28
C GLU A 40 -0.54 -30.55 8.61
N ASN A 41 -0.26 -29.82 9.71
CA ASN A 41 -0.16 -30.36 11.07
C ASN A 41 -1.27 -29.83 11.99
N ILE A 42 -2.37 -29.36 11.42
CA ILE A 42 -3.42 -28.70 12.19
C ILE A 42 -4.07 -29.64 13.20
N GLN A 43 -4.30 -29.13 14.41
CA GLN A 43 -4.98 -29.84 15.47
C GLN A 43 -6.46 -29.40 15.56
N PRO A 44 -7.34 -30.22 16.15
CA PRO A 44 -8.72 -29.81 16.42
C PRO A 44 -8.75 -28.47 17.16
N TRP A 45 -9.58 -27.57 16.66
CA TRP A 45 -9.66 -26.21 17.20
C TRP A 45 -10.80 -26.10 18.22
N CYS A 46 -10.43 -26.00 19.51
CA CYS A 46 -11.40 -25.69 20.55
C CYS A 46 -11.94 -24.28 20.38
N VAL A 47 -13.26 -24.13 20.27
CA VAL A 47 -13.93 -22.83 20.07
C VAL A 47 -14.68 -22.36 21.30
N SER A 48 -14.81 -23.19 22.34
CA SER A 48 -15.41 -22.79 23.62
C SER A 48 -14.45 -21.91 24.44
N ARG A 49 -15.00 -20.83 25.02
CA ARG A 49 -14.27 -19.93 25.93
C ARG A 49 -15.12 -19.62 27.15
N GLN A 50 -14.53 -19.75 28.33
CA GLN A 50 -15.15 -19.46 29.63
C GLN A 50 -14.98 -17.97 29.96
N LEU A 51 -15.67 -17.12 29.18
CA LEU A 51 -15.63 -15.67 29.33
C LEU A 51 -17.02 -15.14 29.66
N TRP A 52 -17.07 -14.05 30.40
CA TRP A 52 -18.34 -13.44 30.79
C TRP A 52 -19.07 -12.73 29.66
N TRP A 53 -18.34 -12.38 28.60
CA TRP A 53 -18.87 -11.63 27.49
C TRP A 53 -18.33 -12.13 26.15
N GLY A 54 -19.20 -12.21 25.17
CA GLY A 54 -18.87 -12.68 23.83
C GLY A 54 -20.11 -13.20 23.11
N HIS A 55 -19.92 -13.89 22.00
CA HIS A 55 -20.96 -14.57 21.26
C HIS A 55 -21.25 -15.92 21.94
N ARG A 56 -22.34 -16.00 22.67
CA ARG A 56 -22.73 -17.21 23.39
C ARG A 56 -22.96 -18.35 22.40
N ILE A 57 -22.48 -19.55 22.73
CA ILE A 57 -22.64 -20.73 21.86
C ILE A 57 -24.12 -21.05 21.72
N PRO A 58 -24.67 -21.16 20.49
CA PRO A 58 -26.08 -21.39 20.23
C PRO A 58 -26.41 -22.89 20.32
N ALA A 59 -26.14 -23.48 21.48
CA ALA A 59 -26.43 -24.87 21.80
C ALA A 59 -27.20 -24.97 23.11
N TRP A 60 -28.24 -25.79 23.13
CA TRP A 60 -29.07 -26.05 24.29
C TRP A 60 -29.07 -27.52 24.61
N TYR A 61 -28.93 -27.89 25.85
CA TYR A 61 -28.83 -29.27 26.32
C TYR A 61 -30.14 -29.71 26.95
N GLY A 62 -30.60 -30.89 26.51
CA GLY A 62 -31.75 -31.60 27.11
C GLY A 62 -31.36 -32.26 28.42
N PRO A 63 -32.38 -32.89 29.12
CA PRO A 63 -32.18 -33.51 30.43
C PRO A 63 -31.13 -34.63 30.48
N ASP A 64 -30.87 -35.29 29.35
CA ASP A 64 -29.90 -36.37 29.18
C ASP A 64 -28.55 -35.89 28.62
N GLY A 65 -28.40 -34.56 28.41
CA GLY A 65 -27.21 -33.94 27.84
C GLY A 65 -27.18 -33.93 26.30
N THR A 66 -28.26 -34.31 25.64
CA THR A 66 -28.36 -34.19 24.16
C THR A 66 -28.31 -32.74 23.73
N PRO A 67 -27.39 -32.31 22.83
CA PRO A 67 -27.31 -30.94 22.35
C PRO A 67 -28.29 -30.68 21.20
N PHE A 68 -28.92 -29.51 21.22
CA PHE A 68 -29.73 -28.95 20.14
C PHE A 68 -29.07 -27.63 19.73
N VAL A 69 -28.61 -27.54 18.49
CA VAL A 69 -27.90 -26.35 17.96
C VAL A 69 -28.82 -25.66 16.97
N GLU A 70 -29.33 -24.48 17.36
CA GLU A 70 -30.31 -23.73 16.61
C GLU A 70 -30.04 -22.21 16.75
N GLU A 71 -30.65 -21.37 15.93
CA GLU A 71 -30.50 -19.93 16.01
C GLU A 71 -31.13 -19.35 17.27
N THR A 72 -32.27 -19.89 17.68
CA THR A 72 -33.07 -19.37 18.81
C THR A 72 -33.41 -20.47 19.79
N GLU A 73 -33.67 -20.08 21.04
CA GLU A 73 -34.17 -20.95 22.08
C GLU A 73 -35.53 -21.60 21.71
N ALA A 74 -36.38 -20.87 20.98
CA ALA A 74 -37.66 -21.38 20.53
C ALA A 74 -37.50 -22.54 19.52
N GLU A 75 -36.58 -22.42 18.60
CA GLU A 75 -36.26 -23.49 17.65
C GLU A 75 -35.62 -24.67 18.34
N ALA A 76 -34.71 -24.43 19.30
CA ALA A 76 -34.13 -25.51 20.10
C ALA A 76 -35.17 -26.25 20.90
N LYS A 77 -36.16 -25.56 21.49
CA LYS A 77 -37.31 -26.21 22.17
C LYS A 77 -38.16 -27.02 21.22
N ALA A 78 -38.43 -26.53 20.02
CA ALA A 78 -39.19 -27.26 19.03
C ALA A 78 -38.44 -28.56 18.58
N ALA A 79 -37.13 -28.45 18.35
CA ALA A 79 -36.29 -29.60 18.02
C ALA A 79 -36.25 -30.63 19.16
N ALA A 80 -36.10 -30.15 20.40
CA ALA A 80 -36.10 -31.05 21.56
C ALA A 80 -37.48 -31.71 21.78
N THR A 81 -38.57 -30.96 21.62
CA THR A 81 -39.93 -31.54 21.71
C THR A 81 -40.14 -32.63 20.64
N ALA A 82 -39.65 -32.42 19.43
CA ALA A 82 -39.70 -33.43 18.38
C ALA A 82 -38.87 -34.67 18.73
N HIS A 83 -37.71 -34.49 19.35
CA HIS A 83 -36.81 -35.57 19.76
C HIS A 83 -37.38 -36.42 20.91
N TYR A 84 -37.86 -35.77 21.98
CA TYR A 84 -38.36 -36.42 23.20
C TYR A 84 -39.83 -36.83 23.13
N GLY A 85 -40.59 -36.29 22.20
CA GLY A 85 -42.06 -36.49 22.11
C GLY A 85 -42.87 -35.73 23.13
N HIS A 86 -42.30 -34.88 23.94
CA HIS A 86 -42.93 -33.98 24.95
C HIS A 86 -42.04 -32.78 25.20
N ASP A 87 -42.63 -31.75 25.80
CA ASP A 87 -41.89 -30.55 26.18
C ASP A 87 -40.90 -30.84 27.31
N VAL A 88 -39.65 -30.31 27.18
CA VAL A 88 -38.58 -30.48 28.14
C VAL A 88 -37.88 -29.13 28.38
N ASP A 89 -37.32 -28.99 29.59
CA ASP A 89 -36.48 -27.86 29.90
C ASP A 89 -35.12 -27.97 29.28
N LEU A 90 -34.62 -26.90 28.65
CA LEU A 90 -33.31 -26.83 28.02
C LEU A 90 -32.42 -25.88 28.78
N VAL A 91 -31.12 -26.19 28.83
CA VAL A 91 -30.08 -25.33 29.39
C VAL A 91 -29.14 -24.94 28.29
N GLN A 92 -29.05 -23.61 28.01
CA GLN A 92 -28.11 -23.11 27.01
C GLN A 92 -26.67 -23.23 27.51
N ASP A 93 -25.73 -23.52 26.59
CA ASP A 93 -24.29 -23.52 26.86
C ASP A 93 -23.86 -22.21 27.51
N GLU A 94 -23.05 -22.29 28.58
CA GLU A 94 -22.56 -21.12 29.31
C GLU A 94 -21.36 -20.45 28.64
N ASP A 95 -20.67 -21.19 27.76
CA ASP A 95 -19.46 -20.71 27.08
C ASP A 95 -19.81 -19.77 25.92
N VAL A 96 -18.82 -18.96 25.54
CA VAL A 96 -18.87 -18.12 24.36
C VAL A 96 -17.91 -18.64 23.31
N LEU A 97 -18.12 -18.25 22.04
CA LEU A 97 -17.23 -18.62 20.94
C LEU A 97 -15.89 -17.89 21.03
N ASP A 98 -14.82 -18.55 20.63
CA ASP A 98 -13.50 -17.95 20.40
C ASP A 98 -13.61 -16.75 19.47
N THR A 99 -12.96 -15.64 19.83
CA THR A 99 -12.90 -14.42 19.01
C THR A 99 -12.50 -14.72 17.55
N TRP A 100 -11.58 -15.66 17.38
CA TRP A 100 -11.11 -16.05 16.05
C TRP A 100 -12.15 -16.82 15.23
N PHE A 101 -13.18 -17.40 15.86
CA PHE A 101 -14.30 -18.01 15.15
C PHE A 101 -15.11 -16.94 14.41
N SER A 102 -15.53 -15.89 15.12
CA SER A 102 -16.25 -14.77 14.50
C SER A 102 -15.39 -14.05 13.47
N SER A 103 -14.09 -13.84 13.76
CA SER A 103 -13.15 -13.21 12.82
C SER A 103 -12.95 -14.01 11.53
N ALA A 104 -13.08 -15.34 11.60
CA ALA A 104 -12.95 -16.22 10.43
C ALA A 104 -14.14 -16.09 9.45
N LEU A 105 -15.28 -15.58 9.91
CA LEU A 105 -16.47 -15.36 9.08
C LEU A 105 -16.44 -14.00 8.38
N TRP A 106 -15.51 -13.12 8.75
CA TRP A 106 -15.47 -11.72 8.31
C TRP A 106 -15.57 -11.52 6.79
N PRO A 107 -14.88 -12.30 5.92
CA PRO A 107 -14.88 -12.06 4.47
C PRO A 107 -16.28 -12.07 3.82
N PHE A 108 -17.24 -12.78 4.38
CA PHE A 108 -18.57 -12.95 3.82
C PHE A 108 -19.69 -12.46 4.76
N SER A 109 -19.54 -12.61 6.08
CA SER A 109 -20.60 -12.22 7.03
C SER A 109 -20.83 -10.70 7.05
N THR A 110 -19.80 -9.89 6.86
CA THR A 110 -19.91 -8.42 6.80
C THR A 110 -20.55 -7.91 5.52
N LEU A 111 -20.68 -8.78 4.52
CA LEU A 111 -21.31 -8.49 3.23
C LEU A 111 -22.78 -8.97 3.15
N GLY A 112 -23.32 -9.43 4.30
CA GLY A 112 -24.74 -9.78 4.46
C GLY A 112 -25.05 -11.27 4.39
N TRP A 113 -24.03 -12.16 4.25
CA TRP A 113 -24.28 -13.61 4.34
C TRP A 113 -25.01 -13.96 5.67
N PRO A 114 -26.01 -14.86 5.68
CA PRO A 114 -26.33 -15.87 4.64
C PRO A 114 -27.26 -15.40 3.53
N GLU A 115 -27.62 -14.14 3.47
CA GLU A 115 -28.53 -13.60 2.46
C GLU A 115 -27.77 -13.30 1.15
N ASP A 116 -28.46 -13.45 0.02
CA ASP A 116 -27.93 -13.10 -1.30
C ASP A 116 -28.02 -11.59 -1.52
N THR A 117 -26.98 -10.86 -1.09
CA THR A 117 -26.90 -9.40 -1.19
C THR A 117 -26.08 -8.95 -2.39
N SER A 118 -26.34 -7.72 -2.85
CA SER A 118 -25.54 -7.05 -3.91
C SER A 118 -24.09 -6.86 -3.49
N GLU A 119 -23.84 -6.61 -2.20
CA GLU A 119 -22.51 -6.45 -1.63
C GLU A 119 -21.72 -7.75 -1.65
N LEU A 120 -22.36 -8.85 -1.25
CA LEU A 120 -21.73 -10.17 -1.29
C LEU A 120 -21.36 -10.56 -2.72
N ASN A 121 -22.29 -10.40 -3.67
CA ASN A 121 -22.06 -10.72 -5.08
C ASN A 121 -20.98 -9.85 -5.74
N ARG A 122 -20.77 -8.61 -5.25
CA ARG A 122 -19.80 -7.69 -5.80
C ARG A 122 -18.41 -7.84 -5.17
N TYR A 123 -18.31 -8.02 -3.87
CA TYR A 123 -17.07 -7.88 -3.12
C TYR A 123 -16.49 -9.20 -2.60
N TYR A 124 -17.22 -10.30 -2.72
CA TYR A 124 -16.70 -11.64 -2.47
C TYR A 124 -16.50 -12.40 -3.79
N PRO A 125 -15.34 -13.03 -4.01
CA PRO A 125 -14.12 -12.97 -3.20
C PRO A 125 -13.43 -11.61 -3.26
N GLY A 126 -12.75 -11.23 -2.18
CA GLY A 126 -11.88 -10.05 -2.15
C GLY A 126 -10.62 -10.27 -3.01
N ASP A 127 -10.02 -9.17 -3.49
CA ASP A 127 -8.80 -9.27 -4.30
C ASP A 127 -7.56 -9.42 -3.43
N VAL A 128 -7.42 -8.60 -2.38
CA VAL A 128 -6.21 -8.57 -1.54
C VAL A 128 -6.57 -8.51 -0.05
N LEU A 129 -6.00 -9.43 0.73
CA LEU A 129 -5.95 -9.34 2.18
C LEU A 129 -4.60 -8.79 2.62
N VAL A 130 -4.58 -7.69 3.38
CA VAL A 130 -3.36 -7.13 3.97
C VAL A 130 -3.28 -7.50 5.45
N THR A 131 -2.20 -8.16 5.87
CA THR A 131 -2.05 -8.65 7.24
C THR A 131 -0.60 -8.79 7.67
N GLY A 132 -0.36 -9.00 8.99
CA GLY A 132 0.94 -9.35 9.53
C GLY A 132 1.20 -10.87 9.49
N PHE A 133 2.47 -11.25 9.51
CA PHE A 133 2.86 -12.66 9.51
C PHE A 133 2.46 -13.40 10.81
N ASP A 134 2.33 -12.68 11.90
CA ASP A 134 2.03 -13.20 13.23
C ASP A 134 0.60 -13.73 13.39
N ILE A 135 -0.30 -13.37 12.47
CA ILE A 135 -1.68 -13.85 12.45
C ILE A 135 -2.04 -14.65 11.19
N ILE A 136 -1.07 -15.12 10.42
CA ILE A 136 -1.32 -16.03 9.29
C ILE A 136 -2.14 -17.23 9.74
N PHE A 137 -1.76 -17.87 10.83
CA PHE A 137 -2.46 -19.01 11.37
C PHE A 137 -3.79 -18.62 12.04
N PHE A 138 -3.78 -17.60 12.89
CA PHE A 138 -4.97 -17.25 13.69
C PHE A 138 -6.10 -16.66 12.86
N TRP A 139 -5.76 -15.94 11.79
CA TRP A 139 -6.74 -15.21 11.00
C TRP A 139 -6.82 -15.68 9.55
N VAL A 140 -5.73 -15.64 8.79
CA VAL A 140 -5.74 -16.00 7.37
C VAL A 140 -6.21 -17.43 7.16
N ALA A 141 -5.56 -18.40 7.82
CA ALA A 141 -5.89 -19.82 7.68
C ALA A 141 -7.33 -20.13 8.08
N ARG A 142 -7.81 -19.49 9.16
CA ARG A 142 -9.19 -19.67 9.63
C ARG A 142 -10.21 -19.05 8.69
N MET A 143 -9.96 -17.88 8.13
CA MET A 143 -10.80 -17.31 7.09
C MET A 143 -10.85 -18.22 5.85
N MET A 144 -9.71 -18.74 5.41
CA MET A 144 -9.66 -19.69 4.28
C MET A 144 -10.52 -20.92 4.55
N MET A 145 -10.37 -21.57 5.72
CA MET A 145 -11.15 -22.75 6.09
C MET A 145 -12.65 -22.48 6.13
N MET A 146 -13.06 -21.42 6.82
CA MET A 146 -14.49 -21.13 7.01
C MET A 146 -15.14 -20.62 5.73
N SER A 147 -14.49 -19.72 5.00
CA SER A 147 -15.01 -19.22 3.72
C SER A 147 -15.21 -20.33 2.71
N MET A 148 -14.23 -21.19 2.51
CA MET A 148 -14.35 -22.29 1.55
C MET A 148 -15.42 -23.31 1.95
N HIS A 149 -15.71 -23.43 3.25
CA HIS A 149 -16.80 -24.28 3.74
C HIS A 149 -18.18 -23.68 3.49
N PHE A 150 -18.36 -22.38 3.76
CA PHE A 150 -19.66 -21.72 3.69
C PHE A 150 -19.97 -21.12 2.31
N MET A 151 -18.94 -20.90 1.47
CA MET A 151 -19.05 -20.24 0.17
C MET A 151 -18.73 -21.23 -0.98
N ASP A 152 -19.22 -22.46 -0.89
CA ASP A 152 -19.18 -23.50 -1.94
C ASP A 152 -17.76 -23.76 -2.52
N GLY A 153 -16.72 -23.65 -1.69
CA GLY A 153 -15.33 -23.90 -2.07
C GLY A 153 -14.63 -22.69 -2.73
N GLU A 154 -15.28 -21.55 -2.77
CA GLU A 154 -14.67 -20.32 -3.28
C GLU A 154 -13.71 -19.71 -2.25
N VAL A 155 -12.53 -19.26 -2.72
CA VAL A 155 -11.53 -18.62 -1.85
C VAL A 155 -12.00 -17.24 -1.39
N PRO A 156 -11.68 -16.81 -0.15
CA PRO A 156 -12.11 -15.50 0.33
C PRO A 156 -11.33 -14.32 -0.26
N PHE A 157 -10.11 -14.56 -0.77
CA PHE A 157 -9.23 -13.55 -1.38
C PHE A 157 -8.19 -14.20 -2.28
N LYS A 158 -7.75 -13.46 -3.31
CA LYS A 158 -6.79 -13.93 -4.31
C LYS A 158 -5.35 -13.80 -3.81
N ASP A 159 -4.99 -12.66 -3.24
CA ASP A 159 -3.66 -12.37 -2.73
C ASP A 159 -3.68 -12.09 -1.22
N VAL A 160 -2.67 -12.60 -0.51
CA VAL A 160 -2.41 -12.33 0.90
C VAL A 160 -1.10 -11.55 1.00
N TYR A 161 -1.21 -10.23 1.14
CA TYR A 161 -0.03 -9.38 1.32
C TYR A 161 0.38 -9.32 2.79
N ILE A 162 1.58 -9.84 3.06
CA ILE A 162 2.16 -9.85 4.41
C ILE A 162 3.05 -8.63 4.59
N HIS A 163 2.54 -7.64 5.31
CA HIS A 163 3.26 -6.41 5.59
C HIS A 163 4.37 -6.56 6.63
N ALA A 164 5.32 -5.61 6.62
CA ALA A 164 6.35 -5.50 7.64
C ALA A 164 5.77 -5.05 8.99
N LEU A 165 6.37 -5.48 10.10
CA LEU A 165 6.06 -4.94 11.42
C LEU A 165 6.93 -3.72 11.71
N VAL A 166 6.33 -2.71 12.34
CA VAL A 166 7.04 -1.50 12.77
C VAL A 166 7.74 -1.76 14.10
N ARG A 167 9.04 -1.47 14.12
CA ARG A 167 9.89 -1.53 15.32
C ARG A 167 10.47 -0.15 15.63
N ASP A 168 10.97 0.03 16.83
CA ASP A 168 11.71 1.25 17.18
C ASP A 168 13.02 1.38 16.37
N GLU A 169 13.71 2.49 16.49
CA GLU A 169 14.97 2.76 15.78
C GLU A 169 16.08 1.74 16.07
N HIS A 170 16.02 1.07 17.21
CA HIS A 170 16.95 0.01 17.60
C HIS A 170 16.50 -1.38 17.12
N GLY A 171 15.34 -1.49 16.48
CA GLY A 171 14.78 -2.76 16.01
C GLY A 171 14.06 -3.57 17.09
N GLN A 172 13.75 -2.97 18.24
CA GLN A 172 13.00 -3.64 19.31
C GLN A 172 11.49 -3.53 19.06
N LYS A 173 10.76 -4.55 19.53
CA LYS A 173 9.29 -4.51 19.52
C LYS A 173 8.82 -3.37 20.42
N MET A 174 7.96 -2.53 19.89
CA MET A 174 7.33 -1.45 20.64
C MET A 174 6.34 -2.01 21.67
N SER A 175 6.40 -1.49 22.89
CA SER A 175 5.43 -1.80 23.94
C SER A 175 5.29 -0.63 24.92
N LYS A 176 4.09 -0.46 25.47
CA LYS A 176 3.82 0.57 26.48
C LYS A 176 4.70 0.40 27.72
N SER A 177 4.99 -0.85 28.13
CA SER A 177 5.82 -1.15 29.29
C SER A 177 7.29 -0.76 29.11
N LYS A 178 7.80 -0.70 27.86
CA LYS A 178 9.16 -0.25 27.55
C LYS A 178 9.26 1.25 27.29
N GLY A 179 8.13 1.95 27.12
CA GLY A 179 8.10 3.39 26.83
C GLY A 179 8.66 3.76 25.45
N ASN A 180 8.77 2.81 24.52
CA ASN A 180 9.32 3.00 23.16
C ASN A 180 8.24 3.03 22.06
N VAL A 181 6.99 3.25 22.45
CA VAL A 181 5.87 3.36 21.51
C VAL A 181 5.90 4.75 20.87
N LEU A 182 5.93 4.78 19.53
CA LEU A 182 5.72 5.98 18.74
C LEU A 182 4.23 6.07 18.42
N ASP A 183 3.55 7.08 18.94
CA ASP A 183 2.12 7.30 18.64
C ASP A 183 1.99 7.92 17.23
N PRO A 184 1.28 7.27 16.30
CA PRO A 184 1.07 7.80 14.96
C PRO A 184 0.39 9.17 14.94
N LEU A 185 -0.47 9.48 15.94
CA LEU A 185 -1.15 10.77 16.02
C LEU A 185 -0.17 11.89 16.37
N ASP A 186 0.73 11.65 17.31
CA ASP A 186 1.79 12.62 17.67
C ASP A 186 2.73 12.86 16.49
N LEU A 187 3.13 11.80 15.78
CA LEU A 187 3.95 11.90 14.57
C LEU A 187 3.25 12.69 13.47
N THR A 188 1.96 12.43 13.26
CA THR A 188 1.15 13.15 12.28
C THR A 188 1.00 14.62 12.65
N ALA A 189 0.78 14.95 13.92
CA ALA A 189 0.71 16.33 14.39
C ALA A 189 2.03 17.10 14.19
N LYS A 190 3.18 16.41 14.36
CA LYS A 190 4.52 17.03 14.26
C LYS A 190 5.03 17.14 12.83
N TYR A 191 4.83 16.12 12.00
CA TYR A 191 5.46 15.99 10.67
C TYR A 191 4.46 16.02 9.51
N GLY A 192 3.18 15.87 9.77
CA GLY A 192 2.12 15.70 8.76
C GLY A 192 1.88 14.24 8.39
N ALA A 193 0.63 13.94 8.03
CA ALA A 193 0.20 12.58 7.68
C ALA A 193 0.95 12.04 6.45
N ASP A 194 1.16 12.85 5.43
CA ASP A 194 1.86 12.47 4.20
C ASP A 194 3.30 12.04 4.43
N ALA A 195 4.01 12.75 5.31
CA ALA A 195 5.40 12.40 5.66
C ALA A 195 5.48 11.03 6.35
N LEU A 196 4.56 10.76 7.29
CA LEU A 196 4.48 9.47 7.97
C LEU A 196 4.11 8.34 6.99
N ARG A 197 3.07 8.54 6.17
CA ARG A 197 2.62 7.56 5.16
C ARG A 197 3.74 7.20 4.19
N PHE A 198 4.39 8.22 3.61
CA PHE A 198 5.48 8.01 2.66
C PHE A 198 6.68 7.32 3.30
N THR A 199 7.02 7.66 4.56
CA THR A 199 8.08 6.99 5.32
C THR A 199 7.79 5.50 5.47
N LEU A 200 6.58 5.14 5.91
CA LEU A 200 6.19 3.75 6.11
C LEU A 200 6.27 2.95 4.81
N VAL A 201 5.77 3.52 3.71
CA VAL A 201 5.82 2.87 2.40
C VAL A 201 7.23 2.74 1.87
N ALA A 202 8.04 3.80 1.92
CA ALA A 202 9.42 3.79 1.43
C ALA A 202 10.33 2.82 2.20
N MET A 203 9.99 2.52 3.45
CA MET A 203 10.72 1.56 4.28
C MET A 203 10.15 0.14 4.22
N ALA A 204 8.97 -0.07 3.66
CA ALA A 204 8.25 -1.35 3.63
C ALA A 204 8.83 -2.31 2.59
N ALA A 205 10.12 -2.66 2.71
CA ALA A 205 10.69 -3.74 1.91
C ALA A 205 10.02 -5.08 2.28
N GLN A 206 9.63 -5.85 1.26
CA GLN A 206 8.96 -7.13 1.47
C GLN A 206 9.75 -8.04 2.41
N GLY A 207 9.09 -8.45 3.49
CA GLY A 207 9.60 -9.47 4.39
C GLY A 207 10.68 -9.03 5.38
N ARG A 208 10.85 -7.77 5.63
CA ARG A 208 11.71 -7.23 6.69
C ARG A 208 10.92 -6.28 7.57
N ASP A 209 11.09 -6.41 8.89
CA ASP A 209 10.58 -5.42 9.83
C ASP A 209 11.24 -4.07 9.56
N LEU A 210 10.46 -3.00 9.68
CA LEU A 210 10.97 -1.65 9.48
C LEU A 210 11.34 -0.99 10.81
N LYS A 211 12.49 -0.32 10.84
CA LYS A 211 12.96 0.45 11.98
C LYS A 211 12.56 1.91 11.79
N LEU A 212 11.51 2.33 12.48
CA LEU A 212 11.00 3.68 12.38
C LEU A 212 11.80 4.63 13.27
N SER A 213 12.23 5.76 12.69
CA SER A 213 12.84 6.87 13.43
C SER A 213 12.24 8.21 12.99
N GLU A 214 12.21 9.16 13.91
CA GLU A 214 11.69 10.50 13.62
C GLU A 214 12.52 11.21 12.54
N THR A 215 13.82 11.01 12.50
CA THR A 215 14.71 11.56 11.47
C THR A 215 14.32 11.15 10.06
N ARG A 216 13.86 9.90 9.89
CA ARG A 216 13.36 9.42 8.59
C ARG A 216 12.08 10.13 8.19
N ILE A 217 11.15 10.32 9.12
CA ILE A 217 9.90 11.04 8.86
C ILE A 217 10.19 12.51 8.49
N GLU A 218 11.12 13.13 9.20
CA GLU A 218 11.55 14.50 8.89
C GLU A 218 12.14 14.63 7.48
N SER A 219 12.92 13.67 7.04
CA SER A 219 13.47 13.64 5.68
C SER A 219 12.36 13.65 4.62
N TYR A 220 11.30 12.87 4.80
CA TYR A 220 10.18 12.87 3.86
C TYR A 220 9.23 14.07 4.02
N ARG A 221 9.17 14.70 5.21
CA ARG A 221 8.56 16.02 5.35
C ARG A 221 9.31 17.06 4.51
N ASN A 222 10.65 17.01 4.49
CA ASN A 222 11.46 17.91 3.66
C ASN A 222 11.24 17.65 2.17
N PHE A 223 10.98 16.41 1.76
CA PHE A 223 10.56 16.08 0.40
C PHE A 223 9.23 16.76 0.04
N ALA A 224 8.22 16.66 0.90
CA ALA A 224 6.94 17.35 0.71
C ALA A 224 7.14 18.87 0.60
N THR A 225 8.00 19.47 1.44
CA THR A 225 8.32 20.87 1.41
C THR A 225 9.01 21.28 0.09
N LYS A 226 9.92 20.44 -0.43
CA LYS A 226 10.59 20.67 -1.72
C LYS A 226 9.58 20.67 -2.87
N LEU A 227 8.68 19.68 -2.90
CA LEU A 227 7.60 19.60 -3.89
C LEU A 227 6.70 20.85 -3.83
N TRP A 228 6.29 21.24 -2.63
CA TRP A 228 5.48 22.44 -2.42
C TRP A 228 6.15 23.70 -2.96
N ASN A 229 7.42 23.89 -2.66
CA ASN A 229 8.17 25.05 -3.13
C ASN A 229 8.36 25.05 -4.65
N ALA A 230 8.64 23.90 -5.25
CA ALA A 230 8.69 23.72 -6.70
C ALA A 230 7.35 24.07 -7.36
N ALA A 231 6.26 23.55 -6.84
CA ALA A 231 4.91 23.81 -7.32
C ALA A 231 4.55 25.31 -7.24
N ARG A 232 4.84 25.97 -6.13
CA ARG A 232 4.66 27.42 -6.00
C ARG A 232 5.50 28.23 -6.98
N PHE A 233 6.74 27.82 -7.19
CA PHE A 233 7.60 28.48 -8.19
C PHE A 233 6.99 28.39 -9.58
N LEU A 234 6.47 27.25 -9.95
CA LEU A 234 5.82 27.02 -11.25
C LEU A 234 4.52 27.81 -11.38
N GLU A 235 3.69 27.85 -10.36
CA GLU A 235 2.47 28.67 -10.30
C GLU A 235 2.77 30.14 -10.55
N MET A 236 3.78 30.68 -9.84
CA MET A 236 4.20 32.10 -10.00
C MET A 236 4.73 32.42 -11.39
N ASN A 237 5.17 31.42 -12.16
CA ASN A 237 5.66 31.58 -13.54
C ASN A 237 4.63 31.14 -14.58
N GLY A 238 3.36 30.94 -14.20
CA GLY A 238 2.27 30.63 -15.11
C GLY A 238 2.28 29.21 -15.68
N CYS A 239 2.93 28.26 -14.98
CA CYS A 239 2.93 26.83 -15.35
C CYS A 239 1.71 26.12 -14.75
N THR A 240 0.51 26.54 -15.12
CA THR A 240 -0.77 26.07 -14.52
C THR A 240 -1.65 25.33 -15.51
N ASP A 241 -1.18 25.09 -16.73
CA ASP A 241 -1.89 24.30 -17.72
C ASP A 241 -1.49 22.80 -17.61
N PRO A 242 -2.44 21.88 -17.37
CA PRO A 242 -2.15 20.45 -17.27
C PRO A 242 -2.06 19.76 -18.65
N HIS A 243 -2.06 20.50 -19.76
CA HIS A 243 -2.03 19.94 -21.10
C HIS A 243 -0.70 20.21 -21.81
N LEU A 244 -0.24 19.23 -22.57
CA LEU A 244 0.96 19.37 -23.40
C LEU A 244 0.74 20.37 -24.54
N PRO A 245 1.82 21.07 -25.01
CA PRO A 245 1.77 21.81 -26.25
C PRO A 245 1.64 20.86 -27.45
N GLU A 246 1.19 21.40 -28.60
CA GLU A 246 1.05 20.62 -29.83
C GLU A 246 2.40 20.13 -30.39
N GLU A 247 3.44 20.92 -30.22
CA GLU A 247 4.80 20.60 -30.66
C GLU A 247 5.80 20.63 -29.49
N LEU A 248 6.72 19.69 -29.51
CA LEU A 248 7.84 19.58 -28.57
C LEU A 248 9.15 19.81 -29.33
N THR A 249 9.73 20.97 -29.18
CA THR A 249 10.97 21.36 -29.91
C THR A 249 12.20 21.33 -29.00
N LEU A 250 12.04 21.65 -27.72
CA LEU A 250 13.14 21.80 -26.77
C LEU A 250 13.60 20.44 -26.22
N PRO A 251 14.91 20.15 -26.24
CA PRO A 251 15.43 18.85 -25.80
C PRO A 251 15.17 18.58 -24.32
N GLU A 252 15.23 19.60 -23.44
CA GLU A 252 14.95 19.45 -22.01
C GLU A 252 13.50 19.05 -21.74
N ASN A 253 12.55 19.55 -22.55
CA ASN A 253 11.15 19.18 -22.44
C ASN A 253 10.89 17.73 -22.87
N ARG A 254 11.53 17.29 -23.94
CA ARG A 254 11.46 15.88 -24.37
C ARG A 254 12.11 14.95 -23.36
N TRP A 255 13.25 15.35 -22.81
CA TRP A 255 13.96 14.58 -21.78
C TRP A 255 13.07 14.34 -20.54
N ILE A 256 12.51 15.40 -19.96
CA ILE A 256 11.71 15.22 -18.74
C ILE A 256 10.43 14.39 -18.97
N LEU A 257 9.84 14.47 -20.15
CA LEU A 257 8.69 13.65 -20.54
C LEU A 257 9.09 12.16 -20.70
N SER A 258 10.28 11.89 -21.24
CA SER A 258 10.82 10.53 -21.29
C SER A 258 11.06 9.96 -19.88
N GLU A 259 11.66 10.76 -18.99
CA GLU A 259 11.85 10.41 -17.58
C GLU A 259 10.50 10.17 -16.87
N LEU A 260 9.49 11.01 -17.13
CA LEU A 260 8.13 10.83 -16.59
C LEU A 260 7.51 9.51 -17.04
N ASN A 261 7.63 9.15 -18.32
CA ASN A 261 7.15 7.88 -18.83
C ASN A 261 7.81 6.69 -18.10
N GLN A 262 9.13 6.76 -17.90
CA GLN A 262 9.87 5.70 -17.22
C GLN A 262 9.47 5.56 -15.76
N VAL A 263 9.34 6.68 -15.02
CA VAL A 263 8.92 6.64 -13.62
C VAL A 263 7.49 6.17 -13.45
N SER A 264 6.57 6.59 -14.34
CA SER A 264 5.18 6.15 -14.31
C SER A 264 5.08 4.62 -14.49
N ALA A 265 5.74 4.10 -15.53
CA ALA A 265 5.77 2.65 -15.81
C ALA A 265 6.45 1.85 -14.67
N ARG A 266 7.58 2.35 -14.14
CA ARG A 266 8.28 1.71 -13.03
C ARG A 266 7.44 1.70 -11.75
N THR A 267 6.76 2.80 -11.46
CA THR A 267 5.88 2.92 -10.29
C THR A 267 4.70 1.96 -10.41
N GLN A 268 4.05 1.91 -11.56
CA GLN A 268 2.93 0.98 -11.80
C GLN A 268 3.37 -0.47 -11.66
N ALA A 269 4.44 -0.88 -12.32
CA ALA A 269 4.97 -2.24 -12.21
C ALA A 269 5.39 -2.62 -10.77
N ALA A 270 5.86 -1.65 -9.99
CA ALA A 270 6.20 -1.86 -8.59
C ALA A 270 4.94 -2.02 -7.72
N VAL A 271 3.90 -1.21 -7.95
CA VAL A 271 2.60 -1.32 -7.26
C VAL A 271 1.93 -2.65 -7.59
N ASP A 272 1.84 -3.02 -8.88
CA ASP A 272 1.26 -4.29 -9.33
C ASP A 272 1.98 -5.51 -8.74
N GLY A 273 3.29 -5.37 -8.49
CA GLY A 273 4.12 -6.40 -7.85
C GLY A 273 4.20 -6.30 -6.33
N TYR A 274 3.40 -5.44 -5.70
CA TYR A 274 3.44 -5.19 -4.23
C TYR A 274 4.82 -4.74 -3.71
N ARG A 275 5.67 -4.13 -4.57
CA ARG A 275 6.97 -3.56 -4.20
C ARG A 275 6.84 -2.06 -3.93
N PHE A 276 6.03 -1.71 -2.94
CA PHE A 276 5.67 -0.33 -2.65
C PHE A 276 6.86 0.57 -2.32
N ASN A 277 7.90 0.02 -1.69
CA ASN A 277 9.15 0.75 -1.43
C ASN A 277 9.89 1.15 -2.72
N GLU A 278 9.86 0.30 -3.75
CA GLU A 278 10.45 0.63 -5.06
C GLU A 278 9.64 1.68 -5.80
N ALA A 279 8.30 1.64 -5.67
CA ALA A 279 7.43 2.68 -6.19
C ALA A 279 7.73 4.04 -5.55
N ALA A 280 7.80 4.08 -4.22
CA ALA A 280 8.13 5.30 -3.48
C ALA A 280 9.52 5.84 -3.83
N ASP A 281 10.53 4.97 -3.96
CA ASP A 281 11.89 5.37 -4.38
C ASP A 281 11.89 5.96 -5.80
N ALA A 282 11.21 5.31 -6.75
CA ALA A 282 11.13 5.80 -8.13
C ALA A 282 10.53 7.21 -8.19
N ILE A 283 9.43 7.45 -7.47
CA ILE A 283 8.78 8.77 -7.39
C ILE A 283 9.72 9.78 -6.73
N TYR A 284 10.33 9.41 -5.60
CA TYR A 284 11.25 10.29 -4.87
C TYR A 284 12.42 10.75 -5.73
N GLN A 285 13.10 9.80 -6.39
CA GLN A 285 14.25 10.10 -7.26
C GLN A 285 13.87 10.99 -8.43
N PHE A 286 12.75 10.70 -9.08
CA PHE A 286 12.27 11.54 -10.18
C PHE A 286 11.96 12.96 -9.74
N VAL A 287 11.14 13.12 -8.69
CA VAL A 287 10.72 14.44 -8.23
C VAL A 287 11.87 15.25 -7.67
N TRP A 288 12.70 14.61 -6.81
CA TRP A 288 13.80 15.33 -6.16
C TRP A 288 14.91 15.68 -7.14
N ASN A 289 15.41 14.69 -7.89
CA ASN A 289 16.58 14.85 -8.75
C ASN A 289 16.18 15.34 -10.15
N SER A 290 15.48 14.52 -10.93
CA SER A 290 15.23 14.84 -12.35
C SER A 290 14.37 16.09 -12.50
N TYR A 291 13.28 16.21 -11.76
CA TYR A 291 12.35 17.32 -11.90
C TYR A 291 12.82 18.60 -11.20
N CYS A 292 13.07 18.54 -9.88
CA CYS A 292 13.40 19.74 -9.12
C CYS A 292 14.84 20.23 -9.31
N ASP A 293 15.85 19.30 -9.28
CA ASP A 293 17.25 19.71 -9.28
C ASP A 293 17.82 19.95 -10.68
N TRP A 294 17.21 19.33 -11.72
CA TRP A 294 17.68 19.48 -13.10
C TRP A 294 16.67 20.20 -13.99
N TYR A 295 15.50 19.62 -14.21
CA TYR A 295 14.57 20.16 -15.21
C TYR A 295 14.17 21.61 -14.91
N ILE A 296 13.72 21.91 -13.68
CA ILE A 296 13.32 23.27 -13.30
C ILE A 296 14.51 24.23 -13.46
N GLU A 297 15.74 23.81 -13.13
CA GLU A 297 16.92 24.65 -13.31
C GLU A 297 17.27 24.89 -14.79
N PHE A 298 17.07 23.89 -15.66
CA PHE A 298 17.29 24.06 -17.10
C PHE A 298 16.31 25.06 -17.72
N ILE A 299 15.04 25.00 -17.34
CA ILE A 299 14.02 25.88 -17.94
C ILE A 299 13.98 27.29 -17.34
N LYS A 300 14.49 27.51 -16.13
CA LYS A 300 14.45 28.82 -15.44
C LYS A 300 14.86 30.01 -16.30
N PRO A 301 15.99 29.97 -17.04
CA PRO A 301 16.44 31.13 -17.80
C PRO A 301 15.48 31.57 -18.89
N GLY A 302 14.75 30.65 -19.50
CA GLY A 302 13.84 30.94 -20.62
C GLY A 302 12.35 30.81 -20.26
N LEU A 303 12.01 30.55 -19.02
CA LEU A 303 10.64 30.18 -18.63
C LEU A 303 9.61 31.31 -18.90
N SER A 304 10.00 32.56 -18.78
CA SER A 304 9.16 33.73 -19.11
C SER A 304 8.92 33.89 -20.62
N GLU A 305 9.82 33.38 -21.45
CA GLU A 305 9.82 33.60 -22.89
C GLU A 305 9.23 32.40 -23.66
N THR A 306 9.25 31.18 -23.07
CA THR A 306 8.92 29.93 -23.73
C THR A 306 7.62 29.33 -23.22
N GLU A 307 6.55 29.40 -24.01
CA GLU A 307 5.27 28.79 -23.65
C GLU A 307 5.38 27.25 -23.58
N GLU A 308 6.15 26.63 -24.48
CA GLU A 308 6.40 25.17 -24.48
C GLU A 308 6.87 24.71 -23.10
N SER A 309 7.92 25.35 -22.51
CA SER A 309 8.46 24.96 -21.21
C SER A 309 7.46 25.18 -20.08
N ARG A 310 6.65 26.27 -20.11
CA ARG A 310 5.61 26.49 -19.10
C ARG A 310 4.55 25.38 -19.12
N ARG A 311 4.07 25.00 -20.31
CA ARG A 311 3.07 23.94 -20.45
C ARG A 311 3.62 22.57 -20.07
N VAL A 312 4.83 22.23 -20.53
CA VAL A 312 5.45 20.96 -20.15
C VAL A 312 5.71 20.89 -18.65
N ALA A 313 6.21 21.97 -18.02
CA ALA A 313 6.42 22.00 -16.58
C ALA A 313 5.12 21.82 -15.78
N GLY A 314 4.03 22.48 -16.20
CA GLY A 314 2.70 22.30 -15.61
C GLY A 314 2.18 20.88 -15.79
N TYR A 315 2.27 20.34 -17.01
CA TYR A 315 1.86 18.97 -17.30
C TYR A 315 2.61 17.95 -16.44
N VAL A 316 3.95 18.04 -16.38
CA VAL A 316 4.77 17.11 -15.56
C VAL A 316 4.41 17.20 -14.10
N LEU A 317 4.22 18.42 -13.54
CA LEU A 317 3.76 18.56 -12.16
C LEU A 317 2.41 17.88 -11.96
N HIS A 318 1.45 18.09 -12.84
CA HIS A 318 0.14 17.48 -12.74
C HIS A 318 0.22 15.94 -12.75
N GLN A 319 1.03 15.34 -13.64
CA GLN A 319 1.23 13.90 -13.65
C GLN A 319 1.96 13.38 -12.41
N VAL A 320 2.93 14.13 -11.88
CA VAL A 320 3.59 13.82 -10.60
C VAL A 320 2.57 13.74 -9.47
N LEU A 321 1.62 14.67 -9.40
CA LEU A 321 0.58 14.65 -8.37
C LEU A 321 -0.29 13.38 -8.46
N HIS A 322 -0.59 12.89 -9.68
CA HIS A 322 -1.33 11.65 -9.88
C HIS A 322 -0.57 10.43 -9.37
N ILE A 323 0.70 10.24 -9.77
CA ILE A 323 1.48 9.07 -9.34
C ILE A 323 1.85 9.11 -7.86
N LEU A 324 1.92 10.29 -7.24
CA LEU A 324 2.22 10.49 -5.84
C LEU A 324 0.99 10.32 -4.94
N HIS A 325 -0.21 10.56 -5.47
CA HIS A 325 -1.46 10.61 -4.69
C HIS A 325 -1.72 9.38 -3.81
N PRO A 326 -1.51 8.14 -4.26
CA PRO A 326 -1.68 6.96 -3.40
C PRO A 326 -0.81 6.96 -2.14
N PHE A 327 0.34 7.63 -2.19
CA PHE A 327 1.34 7.68 -1.13
C PHE A 327 1.20 8.91 -0.24
N MET A 328 0.97 10.09 -0.85
CA MET A 328 0.87 11.40 -0.19
C MET A 328 -0.41 12.13 -0.64
N PRO A 329 -1.59 11.65 -0.22
CA PRO A 329 -2.87 12.13 -0.75
C PRO A 329 -3.20 13.59 -0.41
N PHE A 330 -2.76 14.09 0.74
CA PHE A 330 -3.15 15.43 1.18
C PHE A 330 -2.43 16.53 0.42
N ILE A 331 -1.10 16.47 0.31
CA ILE A 331 -0.33 17.49 -0.42
C ILE A 331 -0.61 17.43 -1.92
N SER A 332 -0.76 16.23 -2.49
CA SER A 332 -1.03 16.09 -3.91
C SER A 332 -2.39 16.68 -4.29
N GLU A 333 -3.43 16.41 -3.51
CA GLU A 333 -4.76 16.96 -3.74
C GLU A 333 -4.78 18.48 -3.54
N GLU A 334 -4.17 19.00 -2.47
CA GLU A 334 -4.10 20.43 -2.20
C GLU A 334 -3.42 21.20 -3.34
N LEU A 335 -2.30 20.67 -3.88
CA LEU A 335 -1.61 21.26 -5.00
C LEU A 335 -2.42 21.15 -6.31
N ASN A 336 -3.10 20.04 -6.52
CA ASN A 336 -3.97 19.84 -7.69
C ASN A 336 -5.08 20.91 -7.75
N GLN A 337 -5.76 21.09 -6.64
CA GLN A 337 -6.84 22.09 -6.57
C GLN A 337 -6.33 23.53 -6.67
N LYS A 338 -5.23 23.86 -5.99
CA LYS A 338 -4.69 25.23 -6.00
C LYS A 338 -4.11 25.66 -7.32
N ILE A 339 -3.35 24.80 -7.99
CA ILE A 339 -2.59 25.17 -9.19
C ILE A 339 -3.41 24.98 -10.45
N PHE A 340 -4.12 23.86 -10.53
CA PHE A 340 -4.85 23.47 -11.76
C PHE A 340 -6.34 23.76 -11.68
N SER A 341 -6.84 24.25 -10.54
CA SER A 341 -8.28 24.50 -10.29
C SER A 341 -9.15 23.27 -10.65
N ALA A 342 -8.64 22.07 -10.35
CA ALA A 342 -9.24 20.82 -10.76
C ALA A 342 -10.59 20.60 -10.06
N GLU A 343 -11.64 20.37 -10.84
CA GLU A 343 -12.96 20.04 -10.29
C GLU A 343 -13.03 18.58 -9.82
N GLN A 344 -12.24 17.70 -10.43
CA GLN A 344 -12.17 16.29 -10.08
C GLN A 344 -11.03 16.04 -9.08
N MET A 345 -11.34 15.30 -8.01
CA MET A 345 -10.34 14.84 -7.07
C MET A 345 -9.43 13.78 -7.68
N LEU A 346 -8.15 13.79 -7.32
CA LEU A 346 -7.13 12.85 -7.81
C LEU A 346 -7.47 11.38 -7.50
N ILE A 347 -8.18 11.12 -6.41
CA ILE A 347 -8.60 9.75 -6.05
C ILE A 347 -9.49 9.10 -7.12
N GLY A 348 -10.23 9.89 -7.89
CA GLY A 348 -11.07 9.43 -9.01
C GLY A 348 -10.41 9.57 -10.38
N ALA A 349 -9.18 10.06 -10.45
CA ALA A 349 -8.49 10.31 -11.71
C ALA A 349 -7.83 9.03 -12.27
N SER A 350 -7.62 9.02 -13.59
CA SER A 350 -6.93 7.93 -14.26
C SER A 350 -5.43 7.97 -14.02
N TRP A 351 -4.78 6.80 -14.06
CA TRP A 351 -3.32 6.71 -14.02
C TRP A 351 -2.71 7.38 -15.24
N PRO A 352 -1.54 8.07 -15.11
CA PRO A 352 -0.88 8.77 -16.21
C PRO A 352 -0.64 7.89 -17.43
N GLN A 353 -0.98 8.41 -18.61
CA GLN A 353 -0.74 7.72 -19.88
C GLN A 353 0.66 8.04 -20.41
N VAL A 354 1.23 7.09 -21.13
CA VAL A 354 2.54 7.29 -21.80
C VAL A 354 2.39 8.38 -22.87
N VAL A 355 3.33 9.32 -22.86
CA VAL A 355 3.43 10.37 -23.89
C VAL A 355 4.39 9.89 -24.97
N ASP A 356 3.98 9.98 -26.23
CA ASP A 356 4.87 9.67 -27.35
C ASP A 356 5.91 10.79 -27.51
N VAL A 357 7.15 10.48 -27.15
CA VAL A 357 8.29 11.37 -27.27
C VAL A 357 9.44 10.63 -27.98
N ASP A 358 10.06 11.28 -28.97
CA ASP A 358 11.28 10.75 -29.59
C ASP A 358 12.47 10.78 -28.60
N ALA A 359 12.55 9.73 -27.79
CA ALA A 359 13.56 9.59 -26.72
C ALA A 359 15.01 9.57 -27.25
N GLY A 360 15.22 9.21 -28.50
CA GLY A 360 16.58 9.09 -29.09
C GLY A 360 17.30 10.42 -29.30
N ARG A 361 16.58 11.55 -29.26
CA ARG A 361 17.15 12.91 -29.39
C ARG A 361 17.13 13.72 -28.09
N ALA A 362 16.77 13.12 -26.98
CA ALA A 362 16.48 13.82 -25.74
C ALA A 362 17.35 13.36 -24.55
N ASP A 363 18.49 12.70 -24.82
CA ASP A 363 19.35 12.27 -23.72
C ASP A 363 20.25 13.43 -23.24
N LEU A 364 19.92 13.98 -22.09
CA LEU A 364 20.71 15.00 -21.40
C LEU A 364 21.67 14.41 -20.37
N SER A 365 21.81 13.08 -20.28
CA SER A 365 22.65 12.44 -19.27
C SER A 365 24.11 12.92 -19.35
N VAL A 366 24.67 13.05 -20.55
CA VAL A 366 26.04 13.57 -20.75
C VAL A 366 26.21 14.98 -20.22
N VAL A 367 25.21 15.84 -20.41
CA VAL A 367 25.24 17.24 -19.89
C VAL A 367 25.14 17.25 -18.37
N ILE A 368 24.24 16.43 -17.81
CA ILE A 368 24.02 16.28 -16.36
C ILE A 368 25.30 15.75 -15.69
N ASP A 369 25.90 14.73 -16.25
CA ASP A 369 27.14 14.14 -15.74
C ASP A 369 28.29 15.14 -15.79
N LEU A 370 28.48 15.83 -16.90
CA LEU A 370 29.50 16.87 -17.04
C LEU A 370 29.34 17.99 -16.00
N ILE A 371 28.13 18.50 -15.82
CA ILE A 371 27.85 19.54 -14.81
C ILE A 371 28.11 18.98 -13.40
N SER A 372 27.77 17.74 -13.14
CA SER A 372 27.96 17.08 -11.84
C SER A 372 29.45 16.92 -11.52
N GLU A 373 30.25 16.48 -12.50
CA GLU A 373 31.72 16.38 -12.38
C GLU A 373 32.36 17.76 -12.13
N ILE A 374 31.93 18.79 -12.87
CA ILE A 374 32.40 20.15 -12.68
C ILE A 374 32.08 20.65 -11.26
N ARG A 375 30.87 20.40 -10.77
CA ARG A 375 30.47 20.77 -9.39
C ARG A 375 31.34 20.06 -8.35
N THR A 376 31.62 18.78 -8.56
CA THR A 376 32.48 17.96 -7.69
C THR A 376 33.92 18.51 -7.68
N MET A 377 34.53 18.72 -8.85
CA MET A 377 35.86 19.31 -8.96
C MET A 377 35.96 20.69 -8.30
N ARG A 378 34.94 21.55 -8.49
CA ARG A 378 34.90 22.86 -7.84
C ARG A 378 34.85 22.75 -6.31
N SER A 379 34.10 21.79 -5.79
CA SER A 379 34.01 21.53 -4.34
C SER A 379 35.34 21.02 -3.79
N GLU A 380 35.97 20.05 -4.45
CA GLU A 380 37.25 19.47 -4.04
C GLU A 380 38.40 20.49 -4.08
N MET A 381 38.38 21.37 -5.08
CA MET A 381 39.37 22.45 -5.24
C MET A 381 39.06 23.69 -4.43
N ASN A 382 37.98 23.70 -3.62
CA ASN A 382 37.52 24.83 -2.85
C ASN A 382 37.35 26.11 -3.69
N VAL A 383 36.87 25.99 -4.93
CA VAL A 383 36.62 27.13 -5.80
C VAL A 383 35.42 27.92 -5.26
N PRO A 384 35.54 29.22 -4.98
CA PRO A 384 34.44 30.05 -4.47
C PRO A 384 33.21 29.97 -5.42
N LEU A 385 32.00 29.97 -4.84
CA LEU A 385 30.74 29.88 -5.61
C LEU A 385 30.58 31.00 -6.64
N ASN A 386 31.06 32.18 -6.33
CA ASN A 386 30.99 33.35 -7.21
C ASN A 386 32.11 33.43 -8.26
N ALA A 387 33.12 32.56 -8.20
CA ALA A 387 34.16 32.49 -9.20
C ALA A 387 33.62 31.91 -10.51
N LYS A 388 34.00 32.50 -11.63
CA LYS A 388 33.65 32.10 -12.99
C LYS A 388 34.91 31.66 -13.74
N PRO A 389 35.52 30.47 -13.41
CA PRO A 389 36.69 29.99 -14.12
C PRO A 389 36.32 29.63 -15.57
N VAL A 390 37.29 29.75 -16.45
CA VAL A 390 37.16 29.25 -17.83
C VAL A 390 37.16 27.71 -17.81
N LEU A 391 36.17 27.12 -18.43
CA LEU A 391 36.07 25.69 -18.60
C LEU A 391 36.62 25.28 -19.98
N GLU A 392 37.65 24.43 -20.01
CA GLU A 392 38.16 23.85 -21.23
C GLU A 392 37.77 22.37 -21.30
N ILE A 393 36.90 22.01 -22.25
CA ILE A 393 36.45 20.62 -22.44
C ILE A 393 37.31 20.00 -23.54
N LYS A 394 38.10 18.98 -23.18
CA LYS A 394 38.85 18.18 -24.11
C LYS A 394 38.14 16.86 -24.37
N SER A 395 37.44 16.76 -25.48
CA SER A 395 36.75 15.53 -25.88
C SER A 395 37.44 14.92 -27.10
N ALA A 396 37.63 13.59 -27.08
CA ALA A 396 38.15 12.82 -28.21
C ALA A 396 37.06 12.55 -29.28
N GLN A 397 35.77 12.72 -28.96
CA GLN A 397 34.64 12.44 -29.86
C GLN A 397 34.04 13.76 -30.37
N ALA A 398 33.88 13.88 -31.69
CA ALA A 398 33.39 15.10 -32.33
C ALA A 398 31.92 15.43 -31.94
N GLU A 399 31.09 14.40 -31.66
CA GLU A 399 29.70 14.54 -31.26
C GLU A 399 29.55 15.19 -29.88
N GLN A 400 30.50 14.97 -28.96
CA GLN A 400 30.50 15.59 -27.63
C GLN A 400 30.86 17.08 -27.61
N LYS A 401 31.31 17.64 -28.74
CA LYS A 401 31.67 19.05 -28.86
C LYS A 401 30.51 19.93 -29.31
N GLN A 402 29.40 19.36 -29.71
CA GLN A 402 28.18 20.08 -30.16
C GLN A 402 27.08 20.17 -29.11
N LEU A 403 27.29 19.59 -27.92
CA LEU A 403 26.47 19.75 -26.73
C LEU A 403 26.97 20.92 -25.90
#